data_ecd21bd8b6652e387e7f28bfc0e320e9
#
_entry.id   ecd21bd8b6652e387e7f28bfc0e320e9
#
_cell.length_a   1.000
_cell.length_b   1.000
_cell.length_c   1.000
_cell.angle_alpha   90.00
_cell.angle_beta   90.00
_cell.angle_gamma   90.00
#
_symmetry.space_group_name_H-M   'P 1'
#
loop_
_entity.id
_entity.type
_entity.pdbx_description
1 polymer ?
#
loop_
_entity_poly.entity_id
_entity_poly.type
_entity_poly.pdbx_seq_one_letter_code
_entity_poly.pdbx_strand_id
1 'polypeptide(L)'
;KKKPAIMKRVRYLETALKNSKSDDNREYAESILLFSLFIEHVSLFSQFLIIMAFNKHKNMLKGISNVVEATSKEEQIHGDFGIDLIKILQKENPDWFTKNYHESIQQMCKDAFEAESEVVDWIFENGELDFLPKAVVNEFLKNRFNNSLESIGIEKVFDVDQALVSETEWFDDEIIGTKHGDFFVKRSINYSKKTQSITSDDLF
;
A
#
# COMPACT_ATOMS: atom_id res chain seq x y z
N LYS A 1 -22.78 -11.48 0.85
CA LYS A 1 -22.11 -12.09 2.04
C LYS A 1 -20.87 -11.26 2.33
N LYS A 2 -20.66 -10.87 3.61
CA LYS A 2 -19.44 -10.15 4.02
C LYS A 2 -18.27 -11.15 3.96
N LYS A 3 -17.22 -10.85 3.22
CA LYS A 3 -16.00 -11.68 3.15
C LYS A 3 -15.20 -11.50 4.45
N PRO A 4 -14.75 -12.57 5.14
CA PRO A 4 -14.04 -12.47 6.43
C PRO A 4 -12.78 -11.60 6.36
N ALA A 5 -11.95 -11.75 5.33
CA ALA A 5 -10.73 -10.95 5.11
C ALA A 5 -11.02 -9.44 5.08
N ILE A 6 -12.03 -9.01 4.32
CA ILE A 6 -12.44 -7.61 4.28
C ILE A 6 -12.96 -7.14 5.65
N MET A 7 -13.66 -8.00 6.39
CA MET A 7 -14.14 -7.62 7.72
C MET A 7 -13.00 -7.46 8.73
N LYS A 8 -11.90 -8.21 8.59
CA LYS A 8 -10.71 -8.06 9.45
C LYS A 8 -10.03 -6.71 9.17
N ARG A 9 -9.84 -6.36 7.88
CA ARG A 9 -9.34 -5.04 7.49
C ARG A 9 -10.23 -3.92 8.02
N VAL A 10 -11.56 -4.01 7.89
CA VAL A 10 -12.50 -3.00 8.41
C VAL A 10 -12.34 -2.81 9.92
N ARG A 11 -12.24 -3.88 10.72
CA ARG A 11 -12.02 -3.77 12.17
C ARG A 11 -10.70 -3.08 12.51
N TYR A 12 -9.64 -3.40 11.76
CA TYR A 12 -8.35 -2.74 11.92
C TYR A 12 -8.46 -1.23 11.61
N LEU A 13 -9.14 -0.86 10.52
CA LEU A 13 -9.41 0.54 10.18
C LEU A 13 -10.24 1.26 11.25
N GLU A 14 -11.28 0.60 11.77
CA GLU A 14 -12.10 1.13 12.86
C GLU A 14 -11.26 1.40 14.11
N THR A 15 -10.30 0.53 14.42
CA THR A 15 -9.37 0.71 15.54
C THR A 15 -8.44 1.91 15.31
N ALA A 16 -7.87 2.04 14.11
CA ALA A 16 -7.02 3.18 13.76
C ALA A 16 -7.77 4.51 13.81
N LEU A 17 -9.07 4.52 13.46
CA LEU A 17 -9.89 5.74 13.45
C LEU A 17 -10.60 6.01 14.80
N LYS A 18 -10.52 5.09 15.76
CA LYS A 18 -11.27 5.18 17.03
C LYS A 18 -11.05 6.51 17.74
N ASN A 19 -9.81 6.95 17.79
CA ASN A 19 -9.41 8.16 18.53
C ASN A 19 -9.31 9.41 17.63
N SER A 20 -9.69 9.32 16.33
CA SER A 20 -9.60 10.44 15.38
C SER A 20 -10.50 11.63 15.73
N LYS A 21 -11.38 11.50 16.73
CA LYS A 21 -12.26 12.54 17.25
C LYS A 21 -12.06 12.76 18.75
N SER A 22 -10.96 12.25 19.31
CA SER A 22 -10.65 12.46 20.72
C SER A 22 -10.23 13.91 20.98
N ASP A 23 -10.65 14.47 22.11
CA ASP A 23 -10.18 15.74 22.62
C ASP A 23 -8.79 15.62 23.28
N ASP A 24 -8.31 14.39 23.54
CA ASP A 24 -6.95 14.11 23.98
C ASP A 24 -5.99 14.16 22.80
N ASN A 25 -5.04 15.09 22.85
CA ASN A 25 -4.09 15.31 21.75
C ASN A 25 -3.22 14.07 21.46
N ARG A 26 -2.90 13.27 22.48
CA ARG A 26 -2.10 12.07 22.31
C ARG A 26 -2.90 10.98 21.60
N GLU A 27 -4.14 10.72 22.02
CA GLU A 27 -5.01 9.74 21.37
C GLU A 27 -5.30 10.14 19.91
N TYR A 28 -5.52 11.43 19.66
CA TYR A 28 -5.68 11.95 18.31
C TYR A 28 -4.43 11.72 17.45
N ALA A 29 -3.24 12.03 18.00
CA ALA A 29 -1.95 11.82 17.33
C ALA A 29 -1.71 10.32 17.03
N GLU A 30 -2.08 9.42 17.95
CA GLU A 30 -2.01 7.97 17.74
C GLU A 30 -2.86 7.52 16.54
N SER A 31 -4.07 8.06 16.40
CA SER A 31 -4.92 7.77 15.22
C SER A 31 -4.29 8.22 13.92
N ILE A 32 -3.74 9.44 13.88
CA ILE A 32 -3.02 9.95 12.69
C ILE A 32 -1.84 9.05 12.37
N LEU A 33 -1.03 8.69 13.37
CA LEU A 33 0.14 7.84 13.21
C LEU A 33 -0.22 6.50 12.59
N LEU A 34 -1.21 5.80 13.15
CA LEU A 34 -1.64 4.50 12.66
C LEU A 34 -2.21 4.58 11.23
N PHE A 35 -2.99 5.63 10.97
CA PHE A 35 -3.56 5.83 9.64
C PHE A 35 -2.45 6.07 8.61
N SER A 36 -1.55 6.99 8.87
CA SER A 36 -0.48 7.34 7.93
C SER A 36 0.51 6.20 7.72
N LEU A 37 0.97 5.52 8.79
CA LEU A 37 1.97 4.47 8.68
C LEU A 37 1.48 3.21 7.98
N PHE A 38 0.25 2.79 8.28
CA PHE A 38 -0.17 1.45 7.88
C PHE A 38 -1.27 1.48 6.83
N ILE A 39 -2.11 2.50 6.79
CA ILE A 39 -3.19 2.59 5.81
C ILE A 39 -2.70 3.30 4.55
N GLU A 40 -2.30 4.56 4.65
CA GLU A 40 -1.85 5.35 3.50
C GLU A 40 -0.56 4.79 2.87
N HIS A 41 0.39 4.34 3.69
CA HIS A 41 1.70 3.91 3.22
C HIS A 41 1.76 2.43 2.82
N VAL A 42 0.82 1.56 3.26
CA VAL A 42 0.92 0.10 3.03
C VAL A 42 -0.36 -0.56 2.53
N SER A 43 -1.53 -0.31 3.18
CA SER A 43 -2.70 -1.20 3.04
C SER A 43 -3.24 -1.39 1.62
N LEU A 44 -3.10 -0.43 0.73
CA LEU A 44 -3.58 -0.53 -0.66
C LEU A 44 -2.51 -1.06 -1.63
N PHE A 45 -1.25 -1.03 -1.22
CA PHE A 45 -0.12 -1.21 -2.15
C PHE A 45 0.01 -2.64 -2.68
N SER A 46 -0.40 -3.67 -1.91
CA SER A 46 -0.43 -5.04 -2.44
C SER A 46 -1.41 -5.20 -3.60
N GLN A 47 -2.56 -4.53 -3.53
CA GLN A 47 -3.55 -4.54 -4.62
C GLN A 47 -3.09 -3.72 -5.82
N PHE A 48 -2.43 -2.59 -5.57
CA PHE A 48 -1.80 -1.80 -6.64
C PHE A 48 -0.74 -2.60 -7.38
N LEU A 49 0.17 -3.26 -6.64
CA LEU A 49 1.18 -4.16 -7.20
C LEU A 49 0.54 -5.23 -8.09
N ILE A 50 -0.48 -5.95 -7.59
CA ILE A 50 -1.15 -7.02 -8.33
C ILE A 50 -1.76 -6.48 -9.63
N ILE A 51 -2.50 -5.37 -9.58
CA ILE A 51 -3.14 -4.78 -10.76
C ILE A 51 -2.10 -4.32 -11.77
N MET A 52 -1.05 -3.65 -11.33
CA MET A 52 0.01 -3.16 -12.21
C MET A 52 0.84 -4.31 -12.81
N ALA A 53 1.02 -5.42 -12.07
CA ALA A 53 1.71 -6.61 -12.57
C ALA A 53 1.01 -7.25 -13.78
N PHE A 54 -0.32 -7.22 -13.86
CA PHE A 54 -1.04 -7.67 -15.07
C PHE A 54 -0.65 -6.84 -16.29
N ASN A 55 -0.48 -5.54 -16.15
CA ASN A 55 0.00 -4.72 -17.26
C ASN A 55 1.47 -4.99 -17.55
N LYS A 56 2.31 -5.03 -16.53
CA LYS A 56 3.76 -5.23 -16.65
C LYS A 56 4.13 -6.52 -17.36
N HIS A 57 3.55 -7.63 -16.94
CA HIS A 57 3.97 -8.96 -17.36
C HIS A 57 3.08 -9.57 -18.47
N LYS A 58 1.82 -9.19 -18.53
CA LYS A 58 0.84 -9.79 -19.49
C LYS A 58 0.25 -8.77 -20.46
N ASN A 59 0.62 -7.50 -20.37
CA ASN A 59 0.09 -6.42 -21.21
C ASN A 59 -1.45 -6.29 -21.14
N MET A 60 -2.02 -6.61 -19.97
CA MET A 60 -3.45 -6.60 -19.67
C MET A 60 -3.83 -5.46 -18.75
N LEU A 61 -5.10 -5.11 -18.65
CA LEU A 61 -5.66 -4.12 -17.74
C LEU A 61 -5.00 -2.73 -17.82
N LYS A 62 -4.48 -2.32 -18.97
CA LYS A 62 -3.72 -1.07 -19.16
C LYS A 62 -4.43 0.18 -18.63
N GLY A 63 -5.72 0.33 -18.92
CA GLY A 63 -6.50 1.50 -18.48
C GLY A 63 -6.59 1.59 -16.95
N ILE A 64 -6.87 0.46 -16.28
CA ILE A 64 -6.92 0.38 -14.83
C ILE A 64 -5.52 0.56 -14.24
N SER A 65 -4.50 -0.07 -14.83
CA SER A 65 -3.11 0.05 -14.36
C SER A 65 -2.63 1.50 -14.37
N ASN A 66 -2.95 2.28 -15.41
CA ASN A 66 -2.59 3.70 -15.47
C ASN A 66 -3.27 4.53 -14.35
N VAL A 67 -4.52 4.24 -14.05
CA VAL A 67 -5.23 4.90 -12.93
C VAL A 67 -4.61 4.50 -11.60
N VAL A 68 -4.34 3.21 -11.40
CA VAL A 68 -3.71 2.69 -10.17
C VAL A 68 -2.31 3.26 -9.99
N GLU A 69 -1.52 3.37 -11.06
CA GLU A 69 -0.19 4.03 -11.01
C GLU A 69 -0.30 5.48 -10.52
N ALA A 70 -1.26 6.25 -11.05
CA ALA A 70 -1.48 7.63 -10.60
C ALA A 70 -1.91 7.68 -9.13
N THR A 71 -2.88 6.84 -8.73
CA THR A 71 -3.35 6.75 -7.34
C THR A 71 -2.22 6.33 -6.39
N SER A 72 -1.41 5.33 -6.76
CA SER A 72 -0.31 4.87 -5.90
C SER A 72 0.75 5.95 -5.65
N LYS A 73 0.96 6.87 -6.62
CA LYS A 73 1.85 8.03 -6.43
C LYS A 73 1.26 9.04 -5.45
N GLU A 74 -0.04 9.29 -5.52
CA GLU A 74 -0.73 10.18 -4.58
C GLU A 74 -0.72 9.58 -3.17
N GLU A 75 -1.01 8.29 -3.02
CA GLU A 75 -0.97 7.59 -1.72
C GLU A 75 0.46 7.56 -1.14
N GLN A 76 1.49 7.44 -1.97
CA GLN A 76 2.88 7.55 -1.49
C GLN A 76 3.16 8.94 -0.91
N ILE A 77 2.69 10.02 -1.55
CA ILE A 77 2.84 11.39 -1.05
C ILE A 77 2.10 11.57 0.29
N HIS A 78 0.88 11.00 0.41
CA HIS A 78 0.12 11.04 1.66
C HIS A 78 0.86 10.30 2.79
N GLY A 79 1.40 9.12 2.49
CA GLY A 79 2.21 8.35 3.43
C GLY A 79 3.46 9.10 3.89
N ASP A 80 4.21 9.67 2.95
CA ASP A 80 5.43 10.46 3.23
C ASP A 80 5.11 11.70 4.09
N PHE A 81 4.04 12.42 3.76
CA PHE A 81 3.57 13.55 4.56
C PHE A 81 3.21 13.12 5.99
N GLY A 82 2.51 12.00 6.13
CA GLY A 82 2.16 11.45 7.44
C GLY A 82 3.40 11.06 8.26
N ILE A 83 4.41 10.46 7.62
CA ILE A 83 5.70 10.13 8.24
C ILE A 83 6.40 11.40 8.74
N ASP A 84 6.43 12.46 7.94
CA ASP A 84 7.03 13.71 8.34
C ASP A 84 6.28 14.36 9.52
N LEU A 85 4.95 14.29 9.52
CA LEU A 85 4.13 14.75 10.64
C LEU A 85 4.44 13.97 11.93
N ILE A 86 4.62 12.64 11.84
CA ILE A 86 5.00 11.81 12.99
C ILE A 86 6.38 12.22 13.52
N LYS A 87 7.36 12.49 12.67
CA LYS A 87 8.69 12.97 13.09
C LYS A 87 8.62 14.32 13.80
N ILE A 88 7.73 15.21 13.40
CA ILE A 88 7.46 16.48 14.09
C ILE A 88 6.88 16.19 15.48
N LEU A 89 5.87 15.34 15.57
CA LEU A 89 5.26 14.95 16.85
C LEU A 89 6.28 14.30 17.81
N GLN A 90 7.16 13.45 17.31
CA GLN A 90 8.25 12.85 18.08
C GLN A 90 9.19 13.90 18.68
N LYS A 91 9.49 14.95 17.90
CA LYS A 91 10.36 16.03 18.32
C LYS A 91 9.69 16.96 19.35
N GLU A 92 8.41 17.24 19.17
CA GLU A 92 7.64 18.15 20.03
C GLU A 92 7.18 17.47 21.33
N ASN A 93 6.93 16.15 21.28
CA ASN A 93 6.37 15.37 22.40
C ASN A 93 7.17 14.08 22.63
N PRO A 94 8.47 14.15 22.96
CA PRO A 94 9.33 12.97 23.09
C PRO A 94 8.82 11.99 24.17
N ASP A 95 8.15 12.48 25.19
CA ASP A 95 7.59 11.66 26.27
C ASP A 95 6.44 10.75 25.84
N TRP A 96 5.85 10.99 24.67
CA TRP A 96 4.81 10.11 24.10
C TRP A 96 5.41 8.85 23.47
N PHE A 97 6.63 8.96 22.93
CA PHE A 97 7.30 7.92 22.16
C PHE A 97 8.23 7.07 23.04
N THR A 98 7.67 6.51 24.09
CA THR A 98 8.37 5.62 25.02
C THR A 98 8.65 4.25 24.39
N LYS A 99 9.56 3.46 24.99
CA LYS A 99 9.81 2.09 24.57
C LYS A 99 8.53 1.24 24.52
N ASN A 100 7.69 1.33 25.54
CA ASN A 100 6.42 0.59 25.58
C ASN A 100 5.48 1.01 24.43
N TYR A 101 5.53 2.29 24.04
CA TYR A 101 4.74 2.77 22.91
C TYR A 101 5.29 2.24 21.58
N HIS A 102 6.61 2.18 21.40
CA HIS A 102 7.23 1.54 20.23
C HIS A 102 6.85 0.06 20.12
N GLU A 103 6.87 -0.68 21.24
CA GLU A 103 6.42 -2.09 21.28
C GLU A 103 4.94 -2.23 20.90
N SER A 104 4.09 -1.29 21.30
CA SER A 104 2.68 -1.29 20.90
C SER A 104 2.51 -1.02 19.41
N ILE A 105 3.26 -0.10 18.82
CA ILE A 105 3.25 0.16 17.36
C ILE A 105 3.73 -1.07 16.59
N GLN A 106 4.77 -1.77 17.06
CA GLN A 106 5.23 -3.01 16.46
C GLN A 106 4.16 -4.11 16.50
N GLN A 107 3.41 -4.22 17.60
CA GLN A 107 2.30 -5.16 17.67
C GLN A 107 1.17 -4.79 16.69
N MET A 108 0.79 -3.52 16.62
CA MET A 108 -0.21 -3.04 15.64
C MET A 108 0.24 -3.26 14.20
N CYS A 109 1.55 -3.15 13.92
CA CYS A 109 2.13 -3.48 12.61
C CYS A 109 1.92 -4.96 12.25
N LYS A 110 2.13 -5.87 13.21
CA LYS A 110 1.89 -7.31 13.01
C LYS A 110 0.41 -7.60 12.76
N ASP A 111 -0.48 -6.98 13.53
CA ASP A 111 -1.94 -7.13 13.37
C ASP A 111 -2.41 -6.58 12.01
N ALA A 112 -1.82 -5.46 11.56
CA ALA A 112 -2.08 -4.89 10.25
C ALA A 112 -1.61 -5.82 9.12
N PHE A 113 -0.40 -6.35 9.21
CA PHE A 113 0.12 -7.33 8.25
C PHE A 113 -0.77 -8.57 8.16
N GLU A 114 -1.23 -9.09 9.30
CA GLU A 114 -2.13 -10.25 9.32
C GLU A 114 -3.45 -9.94 8.60
N ALA A 115 -4.00 -8.74 8.80
CA ALA A 115 -5.22 -8.32 8.11
C ALA A 115 -5.03 -8.18 6.60
N GLU A 116 -3.90 -7.61 6.16
CA GLU A 116 -3.57 -7.44 4.74
C GLU A 116 -3.23 -8.77 4.07
N SER A 117 -2.50 -9.66 4.76
CA SER A 117 -2.18 -11.00 4.28
C SER A 117 -3.44 -11.84 4.02
N GLU A 118 -4.47 -11.73 4.88
CA GLU A 118 -5.76 -12.38 4.64
C GLU A 118 -6.48 -11.84 3.39
N VAL A 119 -6.31 -10.55 3.07
CA VAL A 119 -6.85 -10.00 1.82
C VAL A 119 -6.10 -10.57 0.62
N VAL A 120 -4.78 -10.70 0.71
CA VAL A 120 -3.96 -11.36 -0.33
C VAL A 120 -4.38 -12.81 -0.47
N ASP A 121 -4.53 -13.56 0.62
CA ASP A 121 -5.01 -14.95 0.59
C ASP A 121 -6.38 -15.07 -0.09
N TRP A 122 -7.28 -14.14 0.17
CA TRP A 122 -8.57 -14.12 -0.51
C TRP A 122 -8.44 -13.82 -2.02
N ILE A 123 -7.56 -12.91 -2.42
CA ILE A 123 -7.33 -12.61 -3.85
C ILE A 123 -6.82 -13.86 -4.58
N PHE A 124 -5.94 -14.61 -3.93
CA PHE A 124 -5.34 -15.83 -4.47
C PHE A 124 -6.14 -17.12 -4.17
N GLU A 125 -7.37 -17.03 -3.61
CA GLU A 125 -8.17 -18.22 -3.22
C GLU A 125 -8.45 -19.21 -4.38
N ASN A 126 -8.41 -18.74 -5.62
CA ASN A 126 -8.69 -19.55 -6.82
C ASN A 126 -7.43 -19.95 -7.60
N GLY A 127 -6.25 -19.68 -7.08
CA GLY A 127 -4.97 -20.07 -7.69
C GLY A 127 -3.91 -18.99 -7.68
N GLU A 128 -2.70 -19.40 -8.05
CA GLU A 128 -1.53 -18.54 -8.13
C GLU A 128 -1.44 -17.80 -9.47
N LEU A 129 -0.75 -16.68 -9.48
CA LEU A 129 -0.32 -15.98 -10.69
C LEU A 129 1.13 -16.38 -11.00
N ASP A 130 1.37 -16.98 -12.15
CA ASP A 130 2.71 -17.44 -12.59
C ASP A 130 3.73 -16.29 -12.68
N PHE A 131 3.28 -15.08 -12.91
CA PHE A 131 4.12 -13.88 -13.04
C PHE A 131 4.21 -13.03 -11.76
N LEU A 132 3.44 -13.35 -10.72
CA LEU A 132 3.46 -12.71 -9.41
C LEU A 132 2.92 -13.69 -8.36
N PRO A 133 3.74 -14.61 -7.85
CA PRO A 133 3.34 -15.55 -6.81
C PRO A 133 2.90 -14.85 -5.52
N LYS A 134 1.96 -15.43 -4.80
CA LYS A 134 1.48 -14.91 -3.51
C LYS A 134 2.62 -14.67 -2.51
N ALA A 135 3.64 -15.54 -2.50
CA ALA A 135 4.80 -15.39 -1.65
C ALA A 135 5.53 -14.06 -1.88
N VAL A 136 5.70 -13.65 -3.15
CA VAL A 136 6.31 -12.35 -3.52
C VAL A 136 5.47 -11.19 -2.98
N VAL A 137 4.14 -11.25 -3.10
CA VAL A 137 3.25 -10.20 -2.59
C VAL A 137 3.32 -10.08 -1.08
N ASN A 138 3.42 -11.20 -0.35
CA ASN A 138 3.55 -11.18 1.11
C ASN A 138 4.91 -10.63 1.56
N GLU A 139 6.02 -10.97 0.87
CA GLU A 139 7.32 -10.39 1.19
C GLU A 139 7.38 -8.88 0.87
N PHE A 140 6.76 -8.45 -0.22
CA PHE A 140 6.57 -7.03 -0.52
C PHE A 140 5.82 -6.30 0.61
N LEU A 141 4.72 -6.87 1.12
CA LEU A 141 3.99 -6.29 2.26
C LEU A 141 4.85 -6.18 3.51
N LYS A 142 5.55 -7.26 3.90
CA LYS A 142 6.47 -7.25 5.05
C LYS A 142 7.54 -6.16 4.91
N ASN A 143 8.12 -6.05 3.72
CA ASN A 143 9.13 -5.03 3.43
C ASN A 143 8.57 -3.62 3.59
N ARG A 144 7.37 -3.34 3.05
CA ARG A 144 6.73 -2.02 3.21
C ARG A 144 6.39 -1.70 4.65
N PHE A 145 5.88 -2.65 5.42
CA PHE A 145 5.64 -2.47 6.86
C PHE A 145 6.92 -2.18 7.64
N ASN A 146 8.00 -2.91 7.35
CA ASN A 146 9.31 -2.64 7.95
C ASN A 146 9.80 -1.23 7.59
N ASN A 147 9.71 -0.83 6.32
CA ASN A 147 10.12 0.50 5.88
C ASN A 147 9.30 1.61 6.57
N SER A 148 7.99 1.40 6.80
CA SER A 148 7.16 2.33 7.56
C SER A 148 7.67 2.49 9.00
N LEU A 149 7.98 1.39 9.69
CA LEU A 149 8.54 1.44 11.05
C LEU A 149 9.90 2.15 11.09
N GLU A 150 10.81 1.77 10.18
CA GLU A 150 12.16 2.37 10.10
C GLU A 150 12.10 3.86 9.80
N SER A 151 11.13 4.31 8.99
CA SER A 151 10.99 5.73 8.65
C SER A 151 10.75 6.64 9.86
N ILE A 152 10.24 6.09 10.95
CA ILE A 152 9.99 6.78 12.23
C ILE A 152 10.93 6.32 13.36
N GLY A 153 11.98 5.56 13.04
CA GLY A 153 13.01 5.13 13.99
C GLY A 153 12.61 3.94 14.86
N ILE A 154 11.65 3.14 14.44
CA ILE A 154 11.25 1.89 15.12
C ILE A 154 11.88 0.70 14.40
N GLU A 155 12.36 -0.29 15.19
CA GLU A 155 12.98 -1.50 14.65
C GLU A 155 11.99 -2.34 13.84
N LYS A 156 12.51 -3.01 12.80
CA LYS A 156 11.78 -3.98 11.98
C LYS A 156 11.18 -5.11 12.82
N VAL A 157 10.06 -5.65 12.35
CA VAL A 157 9.36 -6.77 13.02
C VAL A 157 9.27 -8.03 12.17
N PHE A 158 9.61 -7.94 10.88
CA PHE A 158 9.56 -9.06 9.95
C PHE A 158 10.94 -9.37 9.39
N ASP A 159 11.26 -10.68 9.35
CA ASP A 159 12.29 -11.17 8.44
C ASP A 159 11.75 -11.18 7.02
N VAL A 160 12.56 -10.69 6.09
CA VAL A 160 12.17 -10.48 4.69
C VAL A 160 13.11 -11.18 3.75
N ASP A 161 12.58 -12.00 2.84
CA ASP A 161 13.33 -12.58 1.75
C ASP A 161 13.60 -11.52 0.67
N GLN A 162 14.81 -10.98 0.65
CA GLN A 162 15.23 -9.94 -0.28
C GLN A 162 15.23 -10.42 -1.74
N ALA A 163 15.39 -11.72 -2.00
CA ALA A 163 15.30 -12.24 -3.35
C ALA A 163 13.89 -12.11 -3.91
N LEU A 164 12.87 -12.40 -3.07
CA LEU A 164 11.47 -12.22 -3.47
C LEU A 164 11.08 -10.75 -3.56
N VAL A 165 11.59 -9.89 -2.66
CA VAL A 165 11.32 -8.44 -2.74
C VAL A 165 11.89 -7.84 -4.02
N SER A 166 13.06 -8.28 -4.47
CA SER A 166 13.68 -7.76 -5.69
C SER A 166 12.82 -7.97 -6.94
N GLU A 167 11.94 -8.96 -6.95
CA GLU A 167 10.97 -9.17 -8.04
C GLU A 167 9.93 -8.04 -8.15
N THR A 168 9.81 -7.20 -7.12
CA THR A 168 8.85 -6.08 -7.05
C THR A 168 9.49 -4.70 -7.19
N GLU A 169 10.81 -4.57 -7.31
CA GLU A 169 11.53 -3.30 -7.42
C GLU A 169 11.01 -2.41 -8.55
N TRP A 170 10.61 -3.01 -9.67
CA TRP A 170 10.01 -2.30 -10.79
C TRP A 170 8.78 -1.47 -10.39
N PHE A 171 8.02 -1.93 -9.38
CA PHE A 171 6.83 -1.22 -8.90
C PHE A 171 7.22 0.06 -8.17
N ASP A 172 8.20 -0.02 -7.28
CA ASP A 172 8.72 1.16 -6.57
C ASP A 172 9.38 2.14 -7.55
N ASP A 173 10.11 1.65 -8.55
CA ASP A 173 10.67 2.49 -9.62
C ASP A 173 9.59 3.23 -10.41
N GLU A 174 8.47 2.59 -10.71
CA GLU A 174 7.35 3.23 -11.43
C GLU A 174 6.62 4.28 -10.57
N ILE A 175 6.57 4.11 -9.25
CA ILE A 175 5.94 5.04 -8.32
C ILE A 175 6.86 6.22 -7.99
N ILE A 176 8.12 5.93 -7.64
CA ILE A 176 9.09 6.92 -7.16
C ILE A 176 9.84 7.57 -8.32
N GLY A 177 10.19 6.79 -9.34
CA GLY A 177 11.09 7.18 -10.44
C GLY A 177 10.47 8.15 -11.45
N THR A 178 9.17 8.36 -11.46
CA THR A 178 8.54 9.30 -12.38
C THR A 178 8.52 10.71 -11.79
N LYS A 179 9.34 11.60 -12.37
CA LYS A 179 9.20 13.06 -12.20
C LYS A 179 7.72 13.44 -12.31
N HIS A 180 7.25 14.26 -11.40
CA HIS A 180 5.88 14.79 -11.35
C HIS A 180 5.41 15.25 -12.73
N GLY A 181 4.75 14.38 -13.45
CA GLY A 181 4.05 14.70 -14.68
C GLY A 181 2.57 14.74 -14.32
N ASP A 182 1.95 15.91 -14.49
CA ASP A 182 0.51 16.07 -14.33
C ASP A 182 -0.21 14.94 -15.07
N PHE A 183 -1.04 14.18 -14.33
CA PHE A 183 -1.86 13.09 -14.87
C PHE A 183 -2.64 13.52 -16.12
N PHE A 184 -3.12 14.75 -16.14
CA PHE A 184 -3.89 15.32 -17.25
C PHE A 184 -3.04 15.70 -18.45
N VAL A 185 -1.73 15.83 -18.28
CA VAL A 185 -0.76 16.18 -19.35
C VAL A 185 -0.10 14.93 -19.94
N LYS A 186 0.00 13.84 -19.16
CA LYS A 186 0.50 12.56 -19.65
C LYS A 186 -0.51 11.94 -20.62
N ARG A 187 -0.34 12.18 -21.91
CA ARG A 187 -0.97 11.30 -22.91
C ARG A 187 -0.53 9.88 -22.59
N SER A 188 -1.50 8.98 -22.40
CA SER A 188 -1.27 7.56 -22.28
C SER A 188 -0.40 7.10 -23.45
N ILE A 189 0.91 6.95 -23.21
CA ILE A 189 1.89 6.55 -24.24
C ILE A 189 1.58 5.16 -24.78
N ASN A 190 0.78 4.39 -24.04
CA ASN A 190 0.36 3.05 -24.38
C ASN A 190 -0.98 2.96 -25.13
N TYR A 191 -1.61 4.10 -25.44
CA TYR A 191 -2.78 4.10 -26.30
C TYR A 191 -2.33 4.04 -27.76
N SER A 192 -1.88 2.88 -28.21
CA SER A 192 -1.83 2.62 -29.65
C SER A 192 -3.28 2.68 -30.14
N LYS A 193 -3.62 3.70 -30.94
CA LYS A 193 -4.87 3.67 -31.70
C LYS A 193 -4.93 2.32 -32.37
N LYS A 194 -5.94 1.50 -32.05
CA LYS A 194 -6.27 0.36 -32.89
C LYS A 194 -6.45 0.90 -34.28
N THR A 195 -5.62 0.45 -35.20
CA THR A 195 -5.69 0.82 -36.63
C THR A 195 -6.90 0.18 -37.32
N GLN A 196 -7.68 -0.62 -36.59
CA GLN A 196 -8.95 -1.17 -37.04
C GLN A 196 -10.08 -0.45 -36.31
N SER A 197 -10.92 0.25 -37.07
CA SER A 197 -12.21 0.72 -36.59
C SER A 197 -13.08 -0.51 -36.31
N ILE A 198 -13.69 -0.57 -35.12
CA ILE A 198 -14.73 -1.55 -34.83
C ILE A 198 -15.94 -1.16 -35.70
N THR A 199 -16.33 -2.03 -36.59
CA THR A 199 -17.55 -1.88 -37.41
C THR A 199 -18.72 -2.56 -36.70
N SER A 200 -19.95 -2.27 -37.13
CA SER A 200 -21.16 -2.93 -36.60
C SER A 200 -21.10 -4.46 -36.73
N ASP A 201 -20.37 -4.99 -37.71
CA ASP A 201 -20.21 -6.42 -37.95
C ASP A 201 -19.23 -7.10 -36.96
N ASP A 202 -18.49 -6.34 -36.19
CA ASP A 202 -17.61 -6.85 -35.12
C ASP A 202 -18.35 -6.95 -33.76
N LEU A 203 -19.61 -6.52 -33.69
CA LEU A 203 -20.39 -6.43 -32.44
C LEU A 203 -21.53 -7.48 -32.35
N PHE A 204 -21.80 -8.30 -33.43
CA PHE A 204 -22.85 -9.30 -33.43
C PHE A 204 -22.39 -10.59 -34.11
#